data_323e0ccccbe17592d22a95cf76d296ca
#
_entry.id   323e0ccccbe17592d22a95cf76d296ca
#
_cell.length_a   1.000
_cell.length_b   1.000
_cell.length_c   1.000
_cell.angle_alpha   90.00
_cell.angle_beta   90.00
_cell.angle_gamma   90.00
#
_symmetry.space_group_name_H-M   'P 1'
#
loop_
_entity.id
_entity.type
_entity.pdbx_description
1 polymer ?
#
loop_
_entity_poly.entity_id
_entity_poly.type
_entity_poly.pdbx_seq_one_letter_code
_entity_poly.pdbx_strand_id
1 'polypeptide(L)'
;MEEKKQSYFGEVGSALKTLATGMKVTMKEYFTPKSTEQYPENRKTTLHVAKRHRGRLVFKRDENENYKCTACTMCEKACPNGTIKIASEMVTNPETGKKKKQLLDYEYDLGDCMFCELCVNACNFDAIEFTNDFENAVFDRSKLVLHLDKEIYKGGSLPKLIEGGADWKVGTFNTKXXXXSWNIQY
;
A
#
# COMPACT_ATOMS: atom_id res chain seq x y z
N MET A 1 -19.27 -13.58 -52.51
CA MET A 1 -19.03 -12.15 -52.26
C MET A 1 -18.36 -11.56 -53.45
N GLU A 2 -19.06 -10.68 -54.16
CA GLU A 2 -18.50 -10.00 -55.35
C GLU A 2 -17.50 -8.92 -54.86
N GLU A 3 -16.23 -9.11 -55.16
CA GLU A 3 -15.20 -8.07 -54.96
C GLU A 3 -15.50 -6.91 -55.95
N LYS A 4 -15.93 -5.80 -55.36
CA LYS A 4 -16.11 -4.57 -56.12
C LYS A 4 -14.74 -4.08 -56.58
N LYS A 5 -14.44 -4.25 -57.86
CA LYS A 5 -13.19 -3.74 -58.48
C LYS A 5 -13.17 -2.21 -58.33
N GLN A 6 -12.42 -1.71 -57.38
CA GLN A 6 -12.18 -0.26 -57.22
C GLN A 6 -11.19 0.23 -58.28
N SER A 7 -11.41 1.43 -58.74
CA SER A 7 -10.46 2.11 -59.65
C SER A 7 -9.16 2.40 -58.88
N TYR A 8 -8.02 2.32 -59.55
CA TYR A 8 -6.70 2.61 -59.01
C TYR A 8 -6.65 3.90 -58.20
N PHE A 9 -7.25 4.99 -58.71
CA PHE A 9 -7.33 6.26 -58.00
C PHE A 9 -8.19 6.18 -56.76
N GLY A 10 -9.21 5.34 -56.75
CA GLY A 10 -10.03 5.08 -55.57
C GLY A 10 -9.27 4.37 -54.47
N GLU A 11 -8.44 3.41 -54.83
CA GLU A 11 -7.57 2.68 -53.87
C GLU A 11 -6.50 3.61 -53.28
N VAL A 12 -5.87 4.43 -54.06
CA VAL A 12 -4.88 5.42 -53.61
C VAL A 12 -5.56 6.42 -52.64
N GLY A 13 -6.74 6.90 -53.02
CA GLY A 13 -7.54 7.83 -52.16
C GLY A 13 -7.90 7.20 -50.79
N SER A 14 -8.31 5.92 -50.79
CA SER A 14 -8.62 5.20 -49.57
C SER A 14 -7.41 4.98 -48.69
N ALA A 15 -6.25 4.68 -49.29
CA ALA A 15 -5.00 4.50 -48.59
C ALA A 15 -4.55 5.80 -47.90
N LEU A 16 -4.59 6.92 -48.63
CA LEU A 16 -4.28 8.24 -48.07
C LEU A 16 -5.19 8.64 -46.94
N LYS A 17 -6.51 8.37 -47.08
CA LYS A 17 -7.49 8.63 -46.04
C LYS A 17 -7.18 7.79 -44.77
N THR A 18 -6.86 6.51 -44.93
CA THR A 18 -6.52 5.62 -43.83
C THR A 18 -5.26 6.10 -43.12
N LEU A 19 -4.23 6.50 -43.86
CA LEU A 19 -2.99 7.05 -43.32
C LEU A 19 -3.27 8.34 -42.52
N ALA A 20 -4.05 9.25 -43.11
CA ALA A 20 -4.40 10.50 -42.43
C ALA A 20 -5.22 10.25 -41.15
N THR A 21 -6.10 9.24 -41.17
CA THR A 21 -6.87 8.86 -39.97
C THR A 21 -5.94 8.33 -38.87
N GLY A 22 -4.98 7.48 -39.24
CA GLY A 22 -3.97 6.98 -38.28
C GLY A 22 -3.15 8.12 -37.67
N MET A 23 -2.64 9.02 -38.51
CA MET A 23 -1.89 10.19 -38.03
C MET A 23 -2.73 11.09 -37.11
N LYS A 24 -4.02 11.26 -37.40
CA LYS A 24 -4.91 12.06 -36.55
C LYS A 24 -5.04 11.45 -35.16
N VAL A 25 -5.15 10.12 -35.07
CA VAL A 25 -5.22 9.42 -33.76
C VAL A 25 -3.94 9.62 -32.96
N THR A 26 -2.78 9.40 -33.57
CA THR A 26 -1.50 9.57 -32.89
C THR A 26 -1.27 11.02 -32.44
N MET A 27 -1.66 11.99 -33.30
CA MET A 27 -1.56 13.41 -32.97
C MET A 27 -2.46 13.78 -31.78
N LYS A 28 -3.66 13.23 -31.73
CA LYS A 28 -4.57 13.42 -30.58
C LYS A 28 -3.93 12.90 -29.29
N GLU A 29 -3.34 11.69 -29.32
CA GLU A 29 -2.67 11.10 -28.16
C GLU A 29 -1.43 11.90 -27.73
N TYR A 30 -0.70 12.47 -28.71
CA TYR A 30 0.46 13.31 -28.42
C TYR A 30 0.09 14.53 -27.55
N PHE A 31 -1.08 15.15 -27.81
CA PHE A 31 -1.54 16.31 -27.06
C PHE A 31 -2.36 15.96 -25.80
N THR A 32 -2.68 14.68 -25.60
CA THR A 32 -3.41 14.25 -24.41
C THR A 32 -2.51 14.36 -23.18
N PRO A 33 -3.01 14.90 -22.05
CA PRO A 33 -2.22 14.98 -20.82
C PRO A 33 -1.72 13.60 -20.37
N LYS A 34 -0.46 13.55 -20.00
CA LYS A 34 0.19 12.29 -19.58
C LYS A 34 -0.44 11.77 -18.29
N SER A 35 -0.83 10.49 -18.26
CA SER A 35 -1.35 9.79 -17.09
C SER A 35 -0.27 9.20 -16.20
N THR A 36 1.00 9.23 -16.64
CA THR A 36 2.13 8.67 -15.92
C THR A 36 2.42 9.48 -14.65
N GLU A 37 2.53 8.81 -13.52
CA GLU A 37 3.03 9.41 -12.30
C GLU A 37 4.56 9.35 -12.29
N GLN A 38 5.20 10.50 -12.09
CA GLN A 38 6.67 10.60 -12.10
C GLN A 38 7.22 10.38 -10.69
N TYR A 39 7.15 9.17 -10.22
CA TYR A 39 7.74 8.76 -8.95
C TYR A 39 9.25 8.60 -9.14
N PRO A 40 10.13 9.09 -8.26
CA PRO A 40 9.84 9.64 -6.92
C PRO A 40 9.67 11.18 -6.84
N GLU A 41 9.74 11.89 -7.95
CA GLU A 41 9.72 13.35 -7.97
C GLU A 41 8.39 13.93 -7.45
N ASN A 42 7.29 13.22 -7.69
CA ASN A 42 5.94 13.68 -7.30
C ASN A 42 5.56 13.34 -5.86
N ARG A 43 6.47 12.80 -5.05
CA ARG A 43 6.20 12.37 -3.66
C ARG A 43 5.47 13.43 -2.82
N LYS A 44 5.89 14.68 -2.97
CA LYS A 44 5.38 15.80 -2.15
C LYS A 44 4.24 16.58 -2.81
N THR A 45 3.91 16.27 -4.06
CA THR A 45 2.99 17.09 -4.84
C THR A 45 1.73 16.36 -5.26
N THR A 46 1.85 15.35 -6.11
CA THR A 46 0.71 14.71 -6.78
C THR A 46 0.58 13.21 -6.49
N LEU A 47 1.48 12.63 -5.70
CA LEU A 47 1.42 11.20 -5.40
C LEU A 47 0.10 10.84 -4.72
N HIS A 48 -0.63 9.91 -5.30
CA HIS A 48 -1.89 9.42 -4.77
C HIS A 48 -1.74 7.96 -4.34
N VAL A 49 -1.91 7.71 -3.05
CA VAL A 49 -1.95 6.35 -2.51
C VAL A 49 -3.42 6.04 -2.17
N ALA A 50 -3.93 4.95 -2.68
CA ALA A 50 -5.31 4.54 -2.46
C ALA A 50 -5.57 4.34 -0.95
N LYS A 51 -6.78 4.70 -0.48
CA LYS A 51 -7.17 4.56 0.94
C LYS A 51 -7.05 3.12 1.46
N ARG A 52 -7.23 2.16 0.57
CA ARG A 52 -7.16 0.72 0.92
C ARG A 52 -5.79 0.12 0.64
N HIS A 53 -4.77 0.95 0.46
CA HIS A 53 -3.41 0.45 0.26
C HIS A 53 -2.93 -0.25 1.55
N ARG A 54 -2.25 -1.37 1.38
CA ARG A 54 -1.73 -2.19 2.48
C ARG A 54 -0.22 -2.16 2.42
N GLY A 55 0.37 -1.17 3.08
CA GLY A 55 1.82 -1.01 3.07
C GLY A 55 2.49 -1.73 4.22
N ARG A 56 2.33 -1.24 5.43
CA ARG A 56 3.02 -1.78 6.61
C ARG A 56 2.01 -2.05 7.73
N LEU A 57 2.17 -3.18 8.40
CA LEU A 57 1.34 -3.55 9.56
C LEU A 57 1.83 -2.79 10.80
N VAL A 58 0.90 -2.21 11.57
CA VAL A 58 1.21 -1.49 12.81
C VAL A 58 0.16 -1.82 13.87
N PHE A 59 0.50 -1.58 15.12
CA PHE A 59 -0.47 -1.60 16.22
C PHE A 59 -1.25 -0.30 16.28
N LYS A 60 -2.56 -0.44 16.43
CA LYS A 60 -3.43 0.68 16.82
C LYS A 60 -3.16 0.99 18.29
N ARG A 61 -2.81 2.23 18.57
CA ARG A 61 -2.54 2.70 19.93
C ARG A 61 -3.59 3.72 20.35
N ASP A 62 -3.92 3.69 21.63
CA ASP A 62 -4.81 4.68 22.25
C ASP A 62 -4.04 5.99 22.48
N GLU A 63 -4.75 7.02 22.96
CA GLU A 63 -4.18 8.33 23.31
C GLU A 63 -3.03 8.25 24.32
N ASN A 64 -3.01 7.20 25.14
CA ASN A 64 -1.97 6.92 26.14
C ASN A 64 -0.86 6.01 25.63
N GLU A 65 -0.75 5.84 24.30
CA GLU A 65 0.22 4.98 23.61
C GLU A 65 0.08 3.48 23.92
N ASN A 66 -0.97 3.06 24.61
CA ASN A 66 -1.23 1.65 24.92
C ASN A 66 -1.80 0.93 23.68
N TYR A 67 -1.33 -0.28 23.41
CA TYR A 67 -1.86 -1.13 22.35
C TYR A 67 -2.99 -2.03 22.88
N LYS A 68 -3.94 -2.34 22.01
CA LYS A 68 -5.13 -3.16 22.36
C LYS A 68 -4.87 -4.66 22.30
N CYS A 69 -3.66 -5.07 21.91
CA CYS A 69 -3.32 -6.48 21.71
C CYS A 69 -3.33 -7.25 23.03
N THR A 70 -4.02 -8.40 23.06
CA THR A 70 -4.12 -9.30 24.21
C THR A 70 -3.27 -10.56 24.05
N ALA A 71 -2.39 -10.60 23.04
CA ALA A 71 -1.51 -11.74 22.74
C ALA A 71 -2.32 -13.06 22.54
N CYS A 72 -3.48 -12.98 21.89
CA CYS A 72 -4.38 -14.13 21.69
C CYS A 72 -3.89 -15.10 20.56
N THR A 73 -2.87 -14.73 19.79
CA THR A 73 -2.23 -15.50 18.71
C THR A 73 -3.12 -15.79 17.49
N MET A 74 -4.30 -15.20 17.39
CA MET A 74 -5.22 -15.43 16.25
C MET A 74 -4.62 -14.96 14.93
N CYS A 75 -3.95 -13.79 14.93
CA CYS A 75 -3.31 -13.22 13.74
C CYS A 75 -2.12 -14.08 13.26
N GLU A 76 -1.37 -14.67 14.20
CA GLU A 76 -0.29 -15.61 13.89
C GLU A 76 -0.83 -16.85 13.18
N LYS A 77 -1.90 -17.44 13.70
CA LYS A 77 -2.56 -18.64 13.11
C LYS A 77 -3.22 -18.34 11.77
N ALA A 78 -3.70 -17.11 11.57
CA ALA A 78 -4.36 -16.69 10.34
C ALA A 78 -3.37 -16.39 9.22
N CYS A 79 -2.09 -16.23 9.53
CA CYS A 79 -1.07 -15.88 8.54
C CYS A 79 -0.65 -17.10 7.72
N PRO A 80 -0.90 -17.14 6.39
CA PRO A 80 -0.55 -18.32 5.58
C PRO A 80 0.96 -18.50 5.41
N ASN A 81 1.73 -17.41 5.47
CA ASN A 81 3.21 -17.45 5.32
C ASN A 81 3.96 -17.53 6.66
N GLY A 82 3.25 -17.47 7.79
CA GLY A 82 3.91 -17.52 9.10
C GLY A 82 4.82 -16.32 9.40
N THR A 83 4.49 -15.17 8.83
CA THR A 83 5.30 -13.93 8.97
C THR A 83 5.14 -13.26 10.33
N ILE A 84 4.18 -13.72 11.13
CA ILE A 84 3.88 -13.16 12.45
C ILE A 84 4.24 -14.22 13.50
N LYS A 85 5.04 -13.82 14.49
CA LYS A 85 5.38 -14.68 15.65
C LYS A 85 5.08 -13.89 16.91
N ILE A 86 4.38 -14.51 17.85
CA ILE A 86 3.93 -13.85 19.09
C ILE A 86 4.48 -14.58 20.30
N ALA A 87 5.37 -13.91 21.04
CA ALA A 87 5.81 -14.38 22.34
C ALA A 87 4.92 -13.76 23.42
N SER A 88 4.34 -14.61 24.28
CA SER A 88 3.47 -14.16 25.36
C SER A 88 3.76 -14.89 26.65
N GLU A 89 3.55 -14.21 27.79
CA GLU A 89 3.71 -14.75 29.12
C GLU A 89 2.43 -14.60 29.93
N MET A 90 2.22 -15.54 30.85
CA MET A 90 1.09 -15.49 31.78
C MET A 90 1.51 -14.75 33.05
N VAL A 91 1.05 -13.54 33.19
CA VAL A 91 1.31 -12.71 34.39
C VAL A 91 0.10 -12.74 35.31
N THR A 92 0.32 -12.97 36.59
CA THR A 92 -0.72 -12.92 37.62
C THR A 92 -0.78 -11.51 38.20
N ASN A 93 -1.92 -10.85 38.08
CA ASN A 93 -2.11 -9.54 38.68
C ASN A 93 -2.10 -9.67 40.21
N PRO A 94 -1.22 -8.96 40.91
CA PRO A 94 -1.14 -9.07 42.37
C PRO A 94 -2.38 -8.57 43.10
N GLU A 95 -3.15 -7.66 42.48
CA GLU A 95 -4.37 -7.08 43.11
C GLU A 95 -5.60 -7.96 42.96
N THR A 96 -5.75 -8.67 41.83
CA THR A 96 -7.00 -9.43 41.55
C THR A 96 -6.80 -10.94 41.52
N GLY A 97 -5.54 -11.43 41.57
CA GLY A 97 -5.19 -12.85 41.48
C GLY A 97 -5.49 -13.50 40.12
N LYS A 98 -5.99 -12.74 39.18
CA LYS A 98 -6.34 -13.27 37.85
C LYS A 98 -5.12 -13.34 36.92
N LYS A 99 -4.99 -14.46 36.22
CA LYS A 99 -3.95 -14.66 35.23
C LYS A 99 -4.34 -13.95 33.93
N LYS A 100 -3.45 -13.11 33.43
CA LYS A 100 -3.63 -12.39 32.15
C LYS A 100 -2.43 -12.67 31.25
N LYS A 101 -2.70 -12.93 29.96
CA LYS A 101 -1.63 -13.01 28.97
C LYS A 101 -1.09 -11.62 28.72
N GLN A 102 0.23 -11.50 28.77
CA GLN A 102 0.93 -10.26 28.43
C GLN A 102 1.81 -10.51 27.21
N LEU A 103 1.81 -9.57 26.29
CA LEU A 103 2.66 -9.61 25.10
C LEU A 103 4.10 -9.32 25.52
N LEU A 104 5.03 -10.21 25.16
CA LEU A 104 6.47 -10.02 25.35
C LEU A 104 7.15 -9.50 24.10
N ASP A 105 6.76 -10.06 22.94
CA ASP A 105 7.34 -9.68 21.66
C ASP A 105 6.33 -9.99 20.54
N TYR A 106 6.29 -9.10 19.56
CA TYR A 106 5.48 -9.29 18.36
C TYR A 106 6.38 -9.10 17.15
N GLU A 107 6.94 -10.19 16.67
CA GLU A 107 7.81 -10.21 15.50
C GLU A 107 6.95 -10.26 14.23
N TYR A 108 7.22 -9.37 13.28
CA TYR A 108 6.54 -9.32 12.00
C TYR A 108 7.56 -9.19 10.88
N ASP A 109 7.63 -10.21 10.03
CA ASP A 109 8.51 -10.20 8.86
C ASP A 109 7.80 -9.55 7.67
N LEU A 110 8.09 -8.28 7.43
CA LEU A 110 7.57 -7.51 6.31
C LEU A 110 8.05 -8.07 4.95
N GLY A 111 9.25 -8.66 4.93
CA GLY A 111 9.86 -9.18 3.70
C GLY A 111 9.14 -10.39 3.11
N ASP A 112 8.47 -11.18 3.94
CA ASP A 112 7.72 -12.37 3.51
C ASP A 112 6.21 -12.14 3.53
N CYS A 113 5.75 -10.94 3.92
CA CYS A 113 4.33 -10.64 4.01
C CYS A 113 3.67 -10.48 2.64
N MET A 114 2.52 -11.13 2.44
CA MET A 114 1.72 -11.06 1.21
C MET A 114 0.71 -9.90 1.21
N PHE A 115 0.64 -9.12 2.27
CA PHE A 115 -0.30 -7.99 2.43
C PHE A 115 -1.77 -8.40 2.20
N CYS A 116 -2.13 -9.64 2.57
CA CYS A 116 -3.46 -10.22 2.31
C CYS A 116 -4.55 -9.75 3.29
N GLU A 117 -4.16 -9.13 4.43
CA GLU A 117 -5.07 -8.58 5.44
C GLU A 117 -5.79 -9.65 6.30
N LEU A 118 -5.49 -10.93 6.14
CA LEU A 118 -6.13 -12.00 6.93
C LEU A 118 -5.87 -11.84 8.43
N CYS A 119 -4.67 -11.40 8.82
CA CYS A 119 -4.32 -11.16 10.23
C CYS A 119 -5.16 -10.04 10.85
N VAL A 120 -5.43 -8.96 10.09
CA VAL A 120 -6.27 -7.84 10.54
C VAL A 120 -7.72 -8.32 10.73
N ASN A 121 -8.24 -9.05 9.74
CA ASN A 121 -9.61 -9.59 9.78
C ASN A 121 -9.80 -10.62 10.89
N ALA A 122 -8.74 -11.36 11.26
CA ALA A 122 -8.78 -12.33 12.36
C ALA A 122 -8.65 -11.70 13.74
N CYS A 123 -8.34 -10.40 13.82
CA CYS A 123 -8.12 -9.72 15.09
C CYS A 123 -9.45 -9.26 15.71
N ASN A 124 -9.95 -9.99 16.70
CA ASN A 124 -11.21 -9.66 17.39
C ASN A 124 -11.14 -8.36 18.21
N PHE A 125 -9.93 -7.87 18.47
CA PHE A 125 -9.72 -6.68 19.32
C PHE A 125 -9.42 -5.43 18.49
N ASP A 126 -9.41 -5.56 17.15
CA ASP A 126 -9.07 -4.47 16.24
C ASP A 126 -7.75 -3.78 16.64
N ALA A 127 -6.74 -4.60 17.00
CA ALA A 127 -5.48 -4.15 17.57
C ALA A 127 -4.42 -3.82 16.52
N ILE A 128 -4.59 -4.28 15.27
CA ILE A 128 -3.62 -4.11 14.19
C ILE A 128 -4.30 -3.56 12.94
N GLU A 129 -3.54 -2.80 12.15
CA GLU A 129 -4.03 -2.27 10.87
C GLU A 129 -2.88 -2.09 9.88
N PHE A 130 -3.19 -2.02 8.60
CA PHE A 130 -2.22 -1.68 7.57
C PHE A 130 -2.21 -0.16 7.33
N THR A 131 -1.02 0.39 7.24
CA THR A 131 -0.80 1.79 6.89
C THR A 131 -0.63 1.95 5.38
N ASN A 132 -0.59 3.19 4.92
CA ASN A 132 -0.31 3.52 3.52
C ASN A 132 1.20 3.66 3.23
N ASP A 133 2.07 3.34 4.19
CA ASP A 133 3.52 3.43 4.02
C ASP A 133 4.03 2.26 3.19
N PHE A 134 4.54 2.56 2.02
CA PHE A 134 5.00 1.56 1.06
C PHE A 134 6.51 1.63 0.79
N GLU A 135 7.18 2.66 1.29
CA GLU A 135 8.62 2.83 1.05
C GLU A 135 9.45 2.09 2.12
N ASN A 136 9.52 0.77 1.95
CA ASN A 136 10.18 -0.13 2.91
C ASN A 136 11.49 -0.71 2.35
N ALA A 137 12.14 -0.02 1.41
CA ALA A 137 13.40 -0.49 0.81
C ALA A 137 14.55 -0.36 1.81
N VAL A 138 15.26 -1.45 2.04
CA VAL A 138 16.41 -1.53 2.96
C VAL A 138 17.55 -2.30 2.28
N PHE A 139 18.80 -2.06 2.73
CA PHE A 139 19.97 -2.77 2.22
C PHE A 139 20.09 -4.18 2.80
N ASP A 140 19.61 -4.37 4.01
CA ASP A 140 19.74 -5.64 4.73
C ASP A 140 18.34 -6.18 5.05
N ARG A 141 18.07 -7.41 4.63
CA ARG A 141 16.77 -8.06 4.85
C ARG A 141 16.38 -8.15 6.34
N SER A 142 17.36 -8.28 7.24
CA SER A 142 17.08 -8.33 8.67
C SER A 142 16.30 -7.11 9.19
N LYS A 143 16.46 -5.97 8.53
CA LYS A 143 15.76 -4.72 8.90
C LYS A 143 14.27 -4.74 8.54
N LEU A 144 13.82 -5.75 7.77
CA LEU A 144 12.39 -5.94 7.47
C LEU A 144 11.68 -6.78 8.53
N VAL A 145 12.42 -7.33 9.48
CA VAL A 145 11.84 -8.00 10.65
C VAL A 145 11.58 -6.93 11.71
N LEU A 146 10.32 -6.64 11.94
CA LEU A 146 9.86 -5.53 12.78
C LEU A 146 9.29 -6.07 14.10
N HIS A 147 9.51 -5.35 15.18
CA HIS A 147 8.95 -5.66 16.49
C HIS A 147 7.89 -4.62 16.83
N LEU A 148 6.63 -4.94 16.56
CA LEU A 148 5.52 -3.98 16.62
C LEU A 148 5.23 -3.48 18.04
N ASP A 149 5.58 -4.26 19.06
CA ASP A 149 5.44 -3.87 20.47
C ASP A 149 6.42 -2.75 20.84
N LYS A 150 7.63 -2.79 20.27
CA LYS A 150 8.72 -1.83 20.56
C LYS A 150 8.63 -0.58 19.67
N GLU A 151 8.01 -0.71 18.50
CA GLU A 151 7.91 0.39 17.54
C GLU A 151 6.63 1.20 17.74
N ILE A 152 6.80 2.46 18.10
CA ILE A 152 5.66 3.37 18.27
C ILE A 152 5.41 4.08 16.94
N TYR A 153 4.29 3.76 16.31
CA TYR A 153 3.84 4.46 15.09
C TYR A 153 3.09 5.72 15.49
N LYS A 154 3.77 6.85 15.41
CA LYS A 154 3.18 8.17 15.69
C LYS A 154 2.69 8.78 14.37
N GLY A 155 1.52 8.36 13.91
CA GLY A 155 0.78 8.89 12.78
C GLY A 155 1.54 9.73 11.75
N GLY A 156 2.29 9.10 10.84
CA GLY A 156 2.99 9.78 9.76
C GLY A 156 4.50 9.92 9.91
N SER A 157 5.08 9.47 11.02
CA SER A 157 6.54 9.42 11.15
C SER A 157 6.98 7.99 11.44
N LEU A 158 7.08 7.20 10.39
CA LEU A 158 7.77 5.92 10.48
C LEU A 158 9.23 6.15 10.83
N PRO A 159 9.81 5.34 11.71
CA PRO A 159 11.26 5.34 11.84
C PRO A 159 11.86 5.05 10.45
N LYS A 160 12.90 5.77 10.11
CA LYS A 160 13.55 5.67 8.78
C LYS A 160 13.98 4.23 8.51
N LEU A 161 13.19 3.51 7.75
CA LEU A 161 13.59 2.20 7.24
C LEU A 161 14.59 2.34 6.09
N ILE A 162 14.56 3.49 5.41
CA ILE A 162 15.44 3.76 4.28
C ILE A 162 16.66 4.52 4.78
N GLU A 163 17.81 3.87 4.78
CA GLU A 163 19.09 4.52 5.06
C GLU A 163 19.41 5.50 3.90
N GLY A 164 19.56 6.78 4.25
CA GLY A 164 19.84 7.83 3.29
C GLY A 164 18.61 8.50 2.67
N GLY A 165 17.41 8.11 3.09
CA GLY A 165 16.19 8.78 2.67
C GLY A 165 16.01 10.12 3.37
N ALA A 166 15.54 11.13 2.63
CA ALA A 166 15.15 12.42 3.22
C ALA A 166 13.98 12.22 4.19
N ASP A 167 13.88 13.08 5.19
CA ASP A 167 12.83 13.02 6.20
C ASP A 167 11.45 12.97 5.55
N TRP A 168 10.85 11.80 5.60
CA TRP A 168 9.53 11.57 5.03
C TRP A 168 8.47 11.97 6.04
N LYS A 169 7.95 13.15 5.87
CA LYS A 169 6.63 13.43 6.45
C LYS A 169 5.63 12.88 5.46
N VAL A 170 4.88 11.86 5.86
CA VAL A 170 3.70 11.44 5.10
C VAL A 170 2.86 12.70 4.98
N GLY A 171 2.96 13.34 3.82
CA GLY A 171 2.20 14.56 3.57
C GLY A 171 0.71 14.23 3.71
N THR A 172 0.03 15.10 4.36
CA THR A 172 -1.43 15.10 4.32
C THR A 172 -1.82 15.04 2.85
N PHE A 173 -2.25 13.86 2.40
CA PHE A 173 -2.64 13.64 1.02
C PHE A 173 -3.75 14.63 0.69
N ASN A 174 -3.42 15.61 -0.14
CA ASN A 174 -4.41 16.56 -0.58
C ASN A 174 -5.33 15.82 -1.57
N THR A 175 -6.40 15.26 -1.08
CA THR A 175 -7.39 14.49 -1.84
C THR A 175 -8.08 15.33 -2.93
N LYS A 176 -7.86 16.63 -2.93
CA LYS A 176 -8.42 17.57 -3.92
C LYS A 176 -7.79 17.52 -5.31
N UNK A 177 -6.84 16.96 -5.37
CA UNK A 177 -6.14 16.85 -6.57
C UNK A 177 -6.42 15.58 -7.30
N UNK A 178 -6.70 14.88 -6.71
CA UNK A 178 -6.96 13.64 -7.26
C UNK A 178 -8.29 13.46 -7.91
N UNK A 179 -8.85 14.26 -7.64
CA UNK A 179 -10.05 14.16 -8.16
C UNK A 179 -10.14 14.60 -9.56
N UNK A 180 -9.23 14.77 -9.81
CA UNK A 180 -9.30 15.11 -11.17
C UNK A 180 -9.60 13.91 -11.92
N SER A 181 -10.74 13.64 -12.11
CA SER A 181 -11.39 12.98 -13.19
C SER A 181 -10.87 11.58 -13.61
N TRP A 182 -11.11 10.61 -12.75
CA TRP A 182 -11.29 9.28 -13.31
C TRP A 182 -12.79 9.04 -13.57
N ASN A 183 -13.38 9.86 -14.43
CA ASN A 183 -14.66 9.54 -15.06
C ASN A 183 -14.36 8.55 -16.21
N ILE A 184 -14.04 7.33 -15.84
CA ILE A 184 -14.07 6.23 -16.81
C ILE A 184 -15.54 5.82 -16.89
N GLN A 185 -16.25 6.38 -17.86
CA GLN A 185 -17.54 5.83 -18.28
C GLN A 185 -17.24 4.61 -19.17
N TYR A 186 -17.62 3.44 -18.67
CA TYR A 186 -17.70 2.22 -19.49
C TYR A 186 -18.95 2.29 -20.37
#